data_633313c43b90a225b5cc58435b2e861d
#
_entry.id   633313c43b90a225b5cc58435b2e861d
#
_cell.length_a   1.000
_cell.length_b   1.000
_cell.length_c   1.000
_cell.angle_alpha   90.00
_cell.angle_beta   90.00
_cell.angle_gamma   90.00
#
_symmetry.space_group_name_H-M   'P 1'
#
loop_
_entity.id
_entity.type
_entity.pdbx_description
1 polymer ?
#
loop_
_entity_poly.entity_id
_entity_poly.type
_entity_poly.pdbx_seq_one_letter_code
_entity_poly.pdbx_strand_id
1 'polypeptide(L)'
;MSKTTTNTGQTLITNTMNKAEEELSSKYQQKTDKQHILDNPDTYIGSVEKVEADLWILSKGDTNDDKIVERNMSYIPGLFKLFDEGVVNCRDHVIRMDAAVKAGQPNSLPVTYIDISIQEDGTIVMINDGNGIDVAEHPEYKVYIPELIFGHLRTSTNYNKDEKKIVGGKNGFGFKLVLIWSTYGQVETVDHVRGLKYVQ
;
A
#
# COMPACT_ATOMS: atom_id res chain seq x y z
N MET A 1 53.42 40.34 13.51
CA MET A 1 52.24 40.70 12.71
C MET A 1 51.62 39.41 12.18
N SER A 2 50.61 38.97 12.85
CA SER A 2 49.87 37.77 12.49
C SER A 2 48.89 38.11 11.35
N LYS A 3 48.99 37.43 10.22
CA LYS A 3 48.00 37.55 9.15
C LYS A 3 46.88 36.58 9.44
N THR A 4 45.77 37.08 9.95
CA THR A 4 44.51 36.39 10.03
C THR A 4 43.93 36.31 8.60
N THR A 5 44.03 35.16 7.97
CA THR A 5 43.37 34.92 6.70
C THR A 5 41.93 34.56 7.01
N THR A 6 41.04 35.48 6.79
CA THR A 6 39.60 35.28 6.93
C THR A 6 39.12 34.33 5.88
N ASN A 7 38.57 33.22 6.34
CA ASN A 7 37.97 32.13 5.56
C ASN A 7 36.54 32.51 5.07
N THR A 8 36.37 33.77 4.66
CA THR A 8 35.08 34.32 4.21
C THR A 8 34.83 34.19 2.71
N GLY A 9 35.85 33.78 1.97
CA GLY A 9 35.69 33.61 0.50
C GLY A 9 35.11 32.31 0.02
N GLN A 10 35.22 31.22 0.80
CA GLN A 10 34.74 29.90 0.39
C GLN A 10 33.28 29.63 0.75
N THR A 11 32.71 30.29 1.71
CA THR A 11 31.32 30.10 2.14
C THR A 11 30.31 30.84 1.21
N LEU A 12 30.76 31.86 0.49
CA LEU A 12 29.91 32.64 -0.44
C LEU A 12 29.82 32.02 -1.83
N ILE A 13 30.74 31.14 -2.21
CA ILE A 13 30.72 30.49 -3.53
C ILE A 13 29.79 29.27 -3.57
N THR A 14 29.44 28.69 -2.42
CA THR A 14 28.59 27.50 -2.32
C THR A 14 27.07 27.81 -2.32
N ASN A 15 26.67 29.08 -2.24
CA ASN A 15 25.25 29.46 -2.12
C ASN A 15 24.64 30.19 -3.32
N THR A 16 25.38 30.38 -4.39
CA THR A 16 24.84 30.94 -5.65
C THR A 16 25.08 29.92 -6.76
N MET A 17 24.17 28.98 -6.92
CA MET A 17 24.03 28.27 -8.19
C MET A 17 23.85 29.34 -9.26
N ASN A 18 24.68 29.29 -10.31
CA ASN A 18 24.47 30.21 -11.41
C ASN A 18 23.18 29.81 -12.14
N LYS A 19 22.56 30.76 -12.82
CA LYS A 19 21.27 30.56 -13.49
C LYS A 19 21.24 29.34 -14.42
N ALA A 20 22.37 29.00 -15.03
CA ALA A 20 22.51 27.83 -15.91
C ALA A 20 22.50 26.51 -15.11
N GLU A 21 23.05 26.48 -13.89
CA GLU A 21 23.01 25.32 -13.00
C GLU A 21 21.60 25.11 -12.42
N GLU A 22 20.88 26.19 -12.12
CA GLU A 22 19.48 26.13 -11.72
C GLU A 22 18.59 25.62 -12.86
N GLU A 23 18.81 26.07 -14.09
CA GLU A 23 18.11 25.59 -15.28
C GLU A 23 18.39 24.11 -15.54
N LEU A 24 19.64 23.64 -15.40
CA LEU A 24 19.99 22.23 -15.51
C LEU A 24 19.37 21.39 -14.41
N SER A 25 19.40 21.85 -13.18
CA SER A 25 18.79 21.17 -12.03
C SER A 25 17.27 21.04 -12.16
N SER A 26 16.61 22.08 -12.68
CA SER A 26 15.16 22.05 -12.95
C SER A 26 14.78 21.15 -14.12
N LYS A 27 15.67 21.06 -15.12
CA LYS A 27 15.46 20.25 -16.33
C LYS A 27 15.66 18.75 -16.09
N TYR A 28 16.58 18.37 -15.20
CA TYR A 28 16.92 16.97 -14.89
C TYR A 28 16.71 16.68 -13.41
N GLN A 29 15.49 16.29 -13.06
CA GLN A 29 15.10 15.99 -11.68
C GLN A 29 15.01 14.49 -11.46
N GLN A 30 15.55 14.02 -10.33
CA GLN A 30 15.28 12.69 -9.82
C GLN A 30 14.18 12.78 -8.75
N LYS A 31 13.07 12.09 -8.99
CA LYS A 31 11.97 11.98 -8.01
C LYS A 31 12.14 10.73 -7.16
N THR A 32 11.73 10.82 -5.91
CA THR A 32 11.56 9.62 -5.07
C THR A 32 10.44 8.74 -5.63
N ASP A 33 10.47 7.44 -5.36
CA ASP A 33 9.39 6.52 -5.78
C ASP A 33 8.01 7.02 -5.31
N LYS A 34 7.91 7.52 -4.07
CA LYS A 34 6.67 8.10 -3.53
C LYS A 34 6.19 9.30 -4.36
N GLN A 35 7.08 10.25 -4.66
CA GLN A 35 6.72 11.43 -5.44
C GLN A 35 6.32 11.04 -6.87
N HIS A 36 7.04 10.09 -7.48
CA HIS A 36 6.71 9.60 -8.81
C HIS A 36 5.32 8.95 -8.85
N ILE A 37 4.95 8.20 -7.81
CA ILE A 37 3.63 7.57 -7.67
C ILE A 37 2.53 8.64 -7.56
N LEU A 38 2.73 9.66 -6.71
CA LEU A 38 1.75 10.73 -6.51
C LEU A 38 1.57 11.62 -7.75
N ASP A 39 2.64 11.85 -8.49
CA ASP A 39 2.61 12.69 -9.70
C ASP A 39 2.04 11.96 -10.93
N ASN A 40 1.98 10.62 -10.91
CA ASN A 40 1.54 9.80 -12.03
C ASN A 40 0.44 8.79 -11.64
N PRO A 41 -0.71 9.26 -11.15
CA PRO A 41 -1.80 8.38 -10.70
C PRO A 41 -2.24 7.37 -11.75
N ASP A 42 -2.37 7.78 -13.01
CA ASP A 42 -2.84 6.92 -14.10
C ASP A 42 -1.97 5.68 -14.31
N THR A 43 -0.69 5.76 -13.98
CA THR A 43 0.25 4.63 -14.07
C THR A 43 0.00 3.58 -12.99
N TYR A 44 -0.45 4.00 -11.80
CA TYR A 44 -0.49 3.16 -10.60
C TYR A 44 -1.89 2.79 -10.13
N ILE A 45 -2.82 3.74 -10.15
CA ILE A 45 -4.16 3.57 -9.61
C ILE A 45 -5.28 3.93 -10.60
N GLY A 46 -4.95 4.60 -11.69
CA GLY A 46 -5.92 5.13 -12.64
C GLY A 46 -6.31 6.59 -12.34
N SER A 47 -7.31 7.10 -13.04
CA SER A 47 -7.72 8.49 -12.93
C SER A 47 -8.16 8.86 -11.52
N VAL A 48 -7.71 10.03 -11.06
CA VAL A 48 -8.15 10.66 -9.79
C VAL A 48 -9.33 11.63 -9.99
N GLU A 49 -9.77 11.80 -11.23
CA GLU A 49 -10.94 12.60 -11.57
C GLU A 49 -12.20 11.71 -11.63
N LYS A 50 -13.37 12.35 -11.47
CA LYS A 50 -14.65 11.68 -11.63
C LYS A 50 -14.88 11.31 -13.07
N VAL A 51 -15.29 10.08 -13.29
CA VAL A 51 -15.74 9.55 -14.59
C VAL A 51 -17.15 9.00 -14.45
N GLU A 52 -17.90 9.02 -15.54
CA GLU A 52 -19.20 8.36 -15.62
C GLU A 52 -19.06 7.03 -16.37
N ALA A 53 -19.64 5.99 -15.82
CA ALA A 53 -19.68 4.67 -16.45
C ALA A 53 -20.92 3.89 -16.04
N ASP A 54 -21.35 2.99 -16.92
CA ASP A 54 -22.39 2.02 -16.61
C ASP A 54 -21.76 0.86 -15.81
N LEU A 55 -22.18 0.73 -14.56
CA LEU A 55 -21.65 -0.24 -13.61
C LEU A 55 -22.75 -1.18 -13.12
N TRP A 56 -22.38 -2.44 -12.92
CA TRP A 56 -23.21 -3.42 -12.26
C TRP A 56 -23.12 -3.26 -10.75
N ILE A 57 -24.24 -2.92 -10.11
CA ILE A 57 -24.32 -2.68 -8.67
C ILE A 57 -25.36 -3.58 -8.02
N LEU A 58 -25.14 -3.91 -6.75
CA LEU A 58 -26.15 -4.55 -5.92
C LEU A 58 -27.17 -3.51 -5.47
N SER A 59 -28.40 -3.60 -5.97
CA SER A 59 -29.52 -2.80 -5.50
C SER A 59 -30.26 -3.59 -4.41
N LYS A 60 -30.25 -3.07 -3.19
CA LYS A 60 -31.04 -3.67 -2.09
C LYS A 60 -32.52 -3.39 -2.28
N GLY A 61 -33.33 -4.41 -2.25
CA GLY A 61 -34.77 -4.31 -2.24
C GLY A 61 -35.33 -4.21 -0.81
N ASP A 62 -36.54 -3.65 -0.66
CA ASP A 62 -37.20 -3.48 0.65
C ASP A 62 -37.53 -4.80 1.36
N THR A 63 -37.46 -5.93 0.68
CA THR A 63 -37.90 -7.27 1.16
C THR A 63 -36.92 -8.38 0.85
N ASN A 64 -35.61 -8.16 1.02
CA ASN A 64 -34.55 -9.14 0.66
C ASN A 64 -34.53 -9.55 -0.84
N ASP A 65 -35.13 -8.76 -1.72
CA ASP A 65 -35.11 -8.98 -3.16
C ASP A 65 -33.92 -8.20 -3.77
N ASP A 66 -32.72 -8.55 -3.34
CA ASP A 66 -31.47 -7.95 -3.80
C ASP A 66 -31.23 -8.33 -5.27
N LYS A 67 -31.02 -7.32 -6.11
CA LYS A 67 -30.77 -7.49 -7.55
C LYS A 67 -29.49 -6.85 -7.99
N ILE A 68 -28.79 -7.51 -8.90
CA ILE A 68 -27.70 -6.88 -9.64
C ILE A 68 -28.33 -6.12 -10.82
N VAL A 69 -28.10 -4.81 -10.84
CA VAL A 69 -28.63 -3.91 -11.87
C VAL A 69 -27.52 -3.08 -12.48
N GLU A 70 -27.64 -2.76 -13.74
CA GLU A 70 -26.76 -1.82 -14.41
C GLU A 70 -27.24 -0.39 -14.14
N ARG A 71 -26.33 0.48 -13.72
CA ARG A 71 -26.60 1.92 -13.51
C ARG A 71 -25.45 2.77 -14.02
N ASN A 72 -25.81 3.88 -14.64
CA ASN A 72 -24.86 4.95 -14.88
C ASN A 72 -24.50 5.63 -13.56
N MET A 73 -23.22 5.65 -13.23
CA MET A 73 -22.69 6.19 -11.96
C MET A 73 -21.43 7.01 -12.21
N SER A 74 -21.32 8.10 -11.42
CA SER A 74 -20.09 8.88 -11.34
C SER A 74 -19.22 8.34 -10.21
N TYR A 75 -17.98 7.99 -10.50
CA TYR A 75 -17.02 7.49 -9.52
C TYR A 75 -15.59 7.93 -9.84
N ILE A 76 -14.67 7.73 -8.92
CA ILE A 76 -13.24 8.03 -9.09
C ILE A 76 -12.50 6.69 -9.22
N PRO A 77 -11.98 6.34 -10.42
CA PRO A 77 -11.31 5.05 -10.66
C PRO A 77 -10.16 4.77 -9.70
N GLY A 78 -9.32 5.77 -9.44
CA GLY A 78 -8.20 5.63 -8.52
C GLY A 78 -8.62 5.30 -7.09
N LEU A 79 -9.67 5.95 -6.57
CA LEU A 79 -10.22 5.64 -5.24
C LEU A 79 -10.79 4.22 -5.18
N PHE A 80 -11.54 3.82 -6.22
CA PHE A 80 -12.06 2.47 -6.34
C PHE A 80 -10.92 1.43 -6.35
N LYS A 81 -9.86 1.69 -7.12
CA LYS A 81 -8.69 0.82 -7.18
C LYS A 81 -7.99 0.69 -5.83
N LEU A 82 -7.81 1.78 -5.08
CA LEU A 82 -7.22 1.73 -3.75
C LEU A 82 -8.07 0.91 -2.77
N PHE A 83 -9.39 1.05 -2.82
CA PHE A 83 -10.30 0.23 -2.01
C PHE A 83 -10.19 -1.26 -2.39
N ASP A 84 -10.18 -1.57 -3.67
CA ASP A 84 -10.05 -2.92 -4.20
C ASP A 84 -8.74 -3.60 -3.77
N GLU A 85 -7.62 -2.87 -3.72
CA GLU A 85 -6.34 -3.40 -3.23
C GLU A 85 -6.43 -3.93 -1.80
N GLY A 86 -7.17 -3.25 -0.93
CA GLY A 86 -7.41 -3.72 0.43
C GLY A 86 -8.29 -4.97 0.48
N VAL A 87 -9.40 -4.97 -0.26
CA VAL A 87 -10.32 -6.11 -0.34
C VAL A 87 -9.63 -7.35 -0.90
N VAL A 88 -8.86 -7.18 -1.98
CA VAL A 88 -8.08 -8.27 -2.60
C VAL A 88 -7.07 -8.85 -1.62
N ASN A 89 -6.39 -8.03 -0.81
CA ASN A 89 -5.45 -8.54 0.20
C ASN A 89 -6.15 -9.41 1.26
N CYS A 90 -7.31 -8.99 1.75
CA CYS A 90 -8.11 -9.81 2.68
C CYS A 90 -8.50 -11.15 2.04
N ARG A 91 -8.98 -11.13 0.79
CA ARG A 91 -9.34 -12.35 0.05
C ARG A 91 -8.14 -13.25 -0.23
N ASP A 92 -7.02 -12.69 -0.64
CA ASP A 92 -5.79 -13.45 -0.89
C ASP A 92 -5.31 -14.15 0.37
N HIS A 93 -5.53 -13.51 1.53
CA HIS A 93 -5.22 -14.12 2.81
C HIS A 93 -6.10 -15.36 3.08
N VAL A 94 -7.40 -15.31 2.79
CA VAL A 94 -8.29 -16.49 2.85
C VAL A 94 -7.72 -17.65 2.04
N ILE A 95 -7.34 -17.40 0.78
CA ILE A 95 -6.82 -18.44 -0.11
C ILE A 95 -5.52 -19.03 0.44
N ARG A 96 -4.61 -18.21 0.92
CA ARG A 96 -3.34 -18.68 1.51
C ARG A 96 -3.57 -19.54 2.74
N MET A 97 -4.44 -19.09 3.64
CA MET A 97 -4.71 -19.83 4.87
C MET A 97 -5.47 -21.13 4.62
N ASP A 98 -6.42 -21.14 3.68
CA ASP A 98 -7.11 -22.36 3.22
C ASP A 98 -6.12 -23.39 2.65
N ALA A 99 -5.18 -22.95 1.83
CA ALA A 99 -4.16 -23.81 1.27
C ALA A 99 -3.22 -24.36 2.38
N ALA A 100 -2.79 -23.52 3.33
CA ALA A 100 -1.94 -23.90 4.44
C ALA A 100 -2.62 -24.94 5.37
N VAL A 101 -3.88 -24.71 5.72
CA VAL A 101 -4.70 -25.63 6.54
C VAL A 101 -4.89 -26.97 5.82
N LYS A 102 -5.25 -26.94 4.54
CA LYS A 102 -5.41 -28.17 3.71
C LYS A 102 -4.10 -28.95 3.58
N ALA A 103 -2.97 -28.26 3.53
CA ALA A 103 -1.65 -28.88 3.49
C ALA A 103 -1.16 -29.38 4.86
N GLY A 104 -1.92 -29.15 5.93
CA GLY A 104 -1.54 -29.57 7.30
C GLY A 104 -0.34 -28.80 7.84
N GLN A 105 -0.13 -27.55 7.38
CA GLN A 105 0.96 -26.73 7.90
C GLN A 105 0.72 -26.41 9.38
N PRO A 106 1.73 -26.59 10.26
CA PRO A 106 1.56 -26.34 11.68
C PRO A 106 1.22 -24.89 11.97
N ASN A 107 0.40 -24.65 13.00
CA ASN A 107 -0.03 -23.33 13.44
C ASN A 107 -0.82 -22.52 12.38
N SER A 108 -1.41 -23.18 11.40
CA SER A 108 -2.27 -22.53 10.40
C SER A 108 -3.69 -22.40 10.94
N LEU A 109 -4.21 -21.18 10.95
CA LEU A 109 -5.58 -20.86 11.32
C LEU A 109 -6.36 -20.43 10.09
N PRO A 110 -7.55 -20.96 9.83
CA PRO A 110 -8.38 -20.52 8.72
C PRO A 110 -8.83 -19.07 8.94
N VAL A 111 -9.05 -18.34 7.87
CA VAL A 111 -9.78 -17.07 7.92
C VAL A 111 -11.27 -17.40 7.95
N THR A 112 -11.95 -16.95 8.99
CA THR A 112 -13.39 -17.23 9.21
C THR A 112 -14.27 -16.02 8.98
N TYR A 113 -13.69 -14.80 9.03
CA TYR A 113 -14.43 -13.58 8.71
C TYR A 113 -13.52 -12.50 8.09
N ILE A 114 -14.15 -11.63 7.33
CA ILE A 114 -13.60 -10.35 6.87
C ILE A 114 -14.62 -9.29 7.25
N ASP A 115 -14.18 -8.25 7.93
CA ASP A 115 -14.99 -7.08 8.22
C ASP A 115 -14.42 -5.85 7.51
N ILE A 116 -15.30 -5.13 6.80
CA ILE A 116 -14.94 -3.91 6.08
C ILE A 116 -15.94 -2.85 6.46
N SER A 117 -15.48 -1.79 7.09
CA SER A 117 -16.31 -0.66 7.48
C SER A 117 -15.76 0.66 6.95
N ILE A 118 -16.67 1.56 6.59
CA ILE A 118 -16.38 2.94 6.19
C ILE A 118 -17.00 3.83 7.22
N GLN A 119 -16.17 4.61 7.93
CA GLN A 119 -16.61 5.51 8.99
C GLN A 119 -17.07 6.85 8.44
N GLU A 120 -17.77 7.64 9.24
CA GLU A 120 -18.31 8.95 8.83
C GLU A 120 -17.22 9.95 8.44
N ASP A 121 -16.02 9.83 9.02
CA ASP A 121 -14.86 10.67 8.70
C ASP A 121 -14.11 10.23 7.43
N GLY A 122 -14.61 9.18 6.76
CA GLY A 122 -13.99 8.60 5.57
C GLY A 122 -12.90 7.56 5.86
N THR A 123 -12.64 7.23 7.13
CA THR A 123 -11.72 6.15 7.50
C THR A 123 -12.28 4.81 7.04
N ILE A 124 -11.47 4.05 6.32
CA ILE A 124 -11.78 2.68 5.90
C ILE A 124 -11.02 1.72 6.79
N VAL A 125 -11.75 0.84 7.47
CA VAL A 125 -11.17 -0.20 8.33
C VAL A 125 -11.45 -1.55 7.69
N MET A 126 -10.40 -2.35 7.52
CA MET A 126 -10.49 -3.71 7.00
C MET A 126 -9.83 -4.67 7.99
N ILE A 127 -10.59 -5.63 8.46
CA ILE A 127 -10.15 -6.61 9.45
C ILE A 127 -10.40 -8.01 8.89
N ASN A 128 -9.45 -8.90 9.10
CA ASN A 128 -9.65 -10.32 8.90
C ASN A 128 -8.96 -11.09 10.06
N ASP A 129 -9.47 -12.24 10.37
CA ASP A 129 -8.83 -13.21 11.27
C ASP A 129 -7.89 -14.16 10.51
N GLY A 130 -7.56 -15.30 11.08
CA GLY A 130 -6.56 -16.23 10.60
C GLY A 130 -5.17 -15.91 11.16
N ASN A 131 -4.12 -16.37 10.48
CA ASN A 131 -2.77 -16.03 10.91
C ASN A 131 -2.45 -14.55 10.67
N GLY A 132 -1.86 -13.90 11.66
CA GLY A 132 -1.21 -12.61 11.46
C GLY A 132 0.12 -12.74 10.70
N ILE A 133 0.73 -11.59 10.48
CA ILE A 133 2.08 -11.50 9.90
C ILE A 133 3.09 -11.80 11.01
N ASP A 134 4.18 -12.50 10.65
CA ASP A 134 5.27 -12.77 11.58
C ASP A 134 5.83 -11.48 12.18
N VAL A 135 5.74 -11.33 13.51
CA VAL A 135 6.33 -10.20 14.24
C VAL A 135 7.76 -10.58 14.64
N ALA A 136 8.65 -10.50 13.67
CA ALA A 136 10.06 -10.80 13.82
C ALA A 136 10.91 -9.81 13.00
N GLU A 137 12.15 -9.61 13.43
CA GLU A 137 13.11 -8.81 12.67
C GLU A 137 13.61 -9.61 11.46
N HIS A 138 13.60 -8.98 10.28
CA HIS A 138 14.16 -9.61 9.07
C HIS A 138 15.68 -9.73 9.20
N PRO A 139 16.28 -10.93 8.99
CA PRO A 139 17.68 -11.16 9.27
C PRO A 139 18.66 -10.32 8.45
N GLU A 140 18.26 -9.91 7.25
CA GLU A 140 19.06 -9.09 6.33
C GLU A 140 18.78 -7.60 6.50
N TYR A 141 17.51 -7.19 6.47
CA TYR A 141 17.13 -5.77 6.43
C TYR A 141 17.07 -5.11 7.80
N LYS A 142 17.09 -5.89 8.90
CA LYS A 142 17.10 -5.39 10.28
C LYS A 142 15.91 -4.48 10.64
N VAL A 143 14.77 -4.74 10.03
CA VAL A 143 13.47 -4.13 10.32
C VAL A 143 12.45 -5.22 10.58
N TYR A 144 11.36 -4.92 11.27
CA TYR A 144 10.29 -5.87 11.47
C TYR A 144 9.61 -6.25 10.15
N ILE A 145 9.22 -7.53 10.03
CA ILE A 145 8.57 -8.02 8.79
C ILE A 145 7.32 -7.21 8.42
N PRO A 146 6.40 -6.84 9.34
CA PRO A 146 5.29 -5.95 9.00
C PRO A 146 5.73 -4.60 8.45
N GLU A 147 6.75 -3.97 9.06
CA GLU A 147 7.33 -2.73 8.57
C GLU A 147 7.89 -2.89 7.15
N LEU A 148 8.62 -3.96 6.92
CA LEU A 148 9.17 -4.27 5.59
C LEU A 148 8.06 -4.39 4.54
N ILE A 149 6.98 -5.11 4.87
CA ILE A 149 5.88 -5.38 3.94
C ILE A 149 5.08 -4.12 3.61
N PHE A 150 4.81 -3.26 4.58
CA PHE A 150 3.95 -2.09 4.41
C PHE A 150 4.70 -0.78 4.21
N GLY A 151 5.89 -0.63 4.78
CA GLY A 151 6.67 0.61 4.76
C GLY A 151 7.66 0.71 3.60
N HIS A 152 8.06 -0.41 2.98
CA HIS A 152 9.07 -0.41 1.93
C HIS A 152 8.48 -0.82 0.58
N LEU A 153 8.67 0.03 -0.44
CA LEU A 153 8.27 -0.29 -1.82
C LEU A 153 9.08 -1.48 -2.35
N ARG A 154 8.49 -2.23 -3.29
CA ARG A 154 9.13 -3.37 -3.95
C ARG A 154 9.50 -4.52 -3.02
N THR A 155 8.79 -4.66 -1.91
CA THR A 155 8.88 -5.83 -1.03
C THR A 155 7.60 -6.65 -1.14
N SER A 156 7.73 -7.96 -1.25
CA SER A 156 6.59 -8.89 -1.36
C SER A 156 6.97 -10.28 -0.90
N THR A 157 6.06 -10.99 -0.29
CA THR A 157 6.17 -12.42 -0.05
C THR A 157 6.01 -13.26 -1.32
N ASN A 158 5.61 -12.64 -2.44
CA ASN A 158 5.21 -13.31 -3.68
C ASN A 158 6.25 -13.22 -4.80
N TYR A 159 7.53 -12.95 -4.51
CA TYR A 159 8.59 -12.88 -5.53
C TYR A 159 9.13 -14.24 -5.98
N ASN A 160 8.80 -15.33 -5.27
CA ASN A 160 9.19 -16.66 -5.70
C ASN A 160 8.47 -17.02 -7.01
N LYS A 161 9.22 -17.23 -8.10
CA LYS A 161 8.69 -17.49 -9.44
C LYS A 161 8.27 -18.96 -9.65
N ASP A 162 8.73 -19.84 -8.77
CA ASP A 162 8.52 -21.30 -8.90
C ASP A 162 7.19 -21.75 -8.30
N GLU A 163 6.49 -20.87 -7.57
CA GLU A 163 5.18 -21.16 -7.02
C GLU A 163 4.07 -20.76 -7.99
N LYS A 164 3.13 -21.68 -8.24
CA LYS A 164 1.91 -21.41 -9.02
C LYS A 164 1.03 -20.44 -8.24
N LYS A 165 1.06 -19.16 -8.61
CA LYS A 165 0.37 -18.08 -7.90
C LYS A 165 -1.13 -18.11 -8.19
N ILE A 166 -1.93 -18.31 -7.15
CA ILE A 166 -3.41 -18.27 -7.18
C ILE A 166 -3.90 -16.92 -6.61
N VAL A 167 -2.98 -16.06 -6.12
CA VAL A 167 -3.26 -14.80 -5.45
C VAL A 167 -3.09 -13.59 -6.38
N GLY A 168 -3.84 -12.50 -6.12
CA GLY A 168 -3.87 -11.30 -6.95
C GLY A 168 -2.62 -10.42 -6.85
N GLY A 169 -1.98 -10.35 -5.68
CA GLY A 169 -0.81 -9.50 -5.43
C GLY A 169 0.47 -10.00 -6.09
N LYS A 170 0.91 -9.35 -7.18
CA LYS A 170 2.09 -9.77 -7.97
C LYS A 170 3.30 -8.87 -7.83
N ASN A 171 3.11 -7.58 -7.61
CA ASN A 171 4.15 -6.56 -7.81
C ASN A 171 4.68 -5.93 -6.51
N GLY A 172 4.12 -6.27 -5.35
CA GLY A 172 4.54 -5.71 -4.06
C GLY A 172 4.21 -4.22 -3.86
N PHE A 173 3.29 -3.67 -4.68
CA PHE A 173 2.84 -2.29 -4.57
C PHE A 173 1.47 -2.17 -3.90
N GLY A 174 0.54 -3.06 -4.13
CA GLY A 174 -0.85 -3.08 -3.72
C GLY A 174 -1.25 -2.14 -2.58
N PHE A 175 -1.26 -2.63 -1.35
CA PHE A 175 -1.65 -1.85 -0.19
C PHE A 175 -0.71 -0.67 0.13
N LYS A 176 0.55 -0.68 -0.36
CA LYS A 176 1.46 0.46 -0.20
C LYS A 176 1.00 1.68 -1.00
N LEU A 177 0.34 1.47 -2.15
CA LEU A 177 -0.32 2.55 -2.88
C LEU A 177 -1.44 3.15 -2.03
N VAL A 178 -2.22 2.33 -1.33
CA VAL A 178 -3.25 2.81 -0.39
C VAL A 178 -2.63 3.73 0.65
N LEU A 179 -1.53 3.31 1.30
CA LEU A 179 -0.84 4.11 2.32
C LEU A 179 -0.22 5.40 1.76
N ILE A 180 0.32 5.36 0.54
CA ILE A 180 0.90 6.55 -0.12
C ILE A 180 -0.17 7.61 -0.42
N TRP A 181 -1.36 7.18 -0.83
CA TRP A 181 -2.49 8.05 -1.16
C TRP A 181 -3.39 8.41 0.03
N SER A 182 -3.09 7.88 1.21
CA SER A 182 -3.80 8.18 2.45
C SER A 182 -3.10 9.29 3.25
N THR A 183 -3.88 10.13 3.92
CA THR A 183 -3.37 11.11 4.89
C THR A 183 -2.99 10.47 6.22
N TYR A 184 -3.61 9.34 6.53
CA TYR A 184 -3.34 8.50 7.67
C TYR A 184 -3.44 7.03 7.26
N GLY A 185 -2.60 6.18 7.81
CA GLY A 185 -2.67 4.75 7.62
C GLY A 185 -2.12 4.03 8.84
N GLN A 186 -2.81 2.99 9.29
CA GLN A 186 -2.37 2.14 10.39
C GLN A 186 -2.47 0.68 9.96
N VAL A 187 -1.47 -0.08 10.30
CA VAL A 187 -1.45 -1.53 10.16
C VAL A 187 -1.29 -2.16 11.54
N GLU A 188 -2.18 -3.10 11.86
CA GLU A 188 -2.12 -3.88 13.08
C GLU A 188 -2.09 -5.37 12.71
N THR A 189 -1.24 -6.15 13.37
CA THR A 189 -1.20 -7.60 13.22
C THR A 189 -0.88 -8.29 14.54
N VAL A 190 -1.41 -9.49 14.71
CA VAL A 190 -1.15 -10.35 15.87
C VAL A 190 -0.52 -11.65 15.39
N ASP A 191 0.70 -11.87 15.81
CA ASP A 191 1.44 -13.12 15.61
C ASP A 191 1.12 -14.07 16.76
N HIS A 192 0.18 -14.98 16.55
CA HIS A 192 -0.27 -15.91 17.59
C HIS A 192 0.81 -16.96 17.93
N VAL A 193 1.72 -17.25 17.00
CA VAL A 193 2.80 -18.23 17.23
C VAL A 193 3.84 -17.66 18.21
N ARG A 194 4.16 -16.38 18.08
CA ARG A 194 5.12 -15.68 18.97
C ARG A 194 4.43 -14.98 20.13
N GLY A 195 3.10 -14.88 20.12
CA GLY A 195 2.34 -14.15 21.13
C GLY A 195 2.59 -12.64 21.13
N LEU A 196 2.84 -12.06 19.95
CA LEU A 196 3.22 -10.66 19.78
C LEU A 196 2.17 -9.91 18.97
N LYS A 197 1.96 -8.64 19.33
CA LYS A 197 1.17 -7.67 18.56
C LYS A 197 2.10 -6.59 18.00
N TYR A 198 1.87 -6.21 16.77
CA TYR A 198 2.57 -5.13 16.10
C TYR A 198 1.58 -4.08 15.60
N VAL A 199 1.93 -2.81 15.78
CA VAL A 199 1.15 -1.66 15.30
C VAL A 199 2.12 -0.65 14.68
N GLN A 200 1.80 -0.16 13.52
CA GLN A 200 2.59 0.79 12.77
C GLN A 200 1.69 1.91 12.25
#